data_02e83546d0da72a876982eb9bdde25e1
#
_entry.id   02e83546d0da72a876982eb9bdde25e1
#
_cell.length_a   1.000
_cell.length_b   1.000
_cell.length_c   1.000
_cell.angle_alpha   90.00
_cell.angle_beta   90.00
_cell.angle_gamma   90.00
#
_symmetry.space_group_name_H-M   'P 1'
#
loop_
_entity.id
_entity.type
_entity.pdbx_description
1 polymer ?
#
loop_
_entity_poly.entity_id
_entity_poly.type
_entity_poly.pdbx_seq_one_letter_code
_entity_poly.pdbx_strand_id
1 'polypeptide(L)'
;MNWRNYTLSREKFTNDFNYDTNEGLDKKKKLIFIVGGLVILALIVIGGIFAKGKMEISSLNKKAENFVEIKDYEEAAKIYSDLYTKTGDVEYKSKKNQMDIMAETKTNMDEAKNLEQQGEYVKAIALYKQIPAEDKDNYKKASDRINSLKSDVVKKASAFIDSGNTASASSLLSEYLGLVPDDKSASDLYKKVSGKTDAEVKQVITREVTSQPSSNLSAANATANSIRNSYQYVTAGEANVRSGPSKSSSSVRVLYKGEEVYVYDTYVESAIRIWCKIDGGWISYNTLNGNFR
;
A
#
# COMPACT_ATOMS: atom_id res chain seq x y z
N MET A 1 88.15 65.39 -52.56
CA MET A 1 88.66 64.11 -52.11
C MET A 1 87.44 63.32 -51.55
N ASN A 2 87.30 62.12 -51.97
CA ASN A 2 86.17 61.18 -51.90
C ASN A 2 85.47 60.95 -50.60
N TRP A 3 84.18 61.16 -50.55
CA TRP A 3 83.29 60.55 -49.62
C TRP A 3 82.45 59.56 -50.37
N ARG A 4 82.69 58.25 -50.20
CA ARG A 4 81.80 57.16 -50.65
C ARG A 4 81.88 56.06 -49.63
N ASN A 5 80.65 55.51 -49.31
CA ASN A 5 80.43 54.24 -48.72
C ASN A 5 80.45 54.15 -47.19
N TYR A 6 79.26 54.40 -46.61
CA TYR A 6 78.69 53.67 -45.46
C TYR A 6 77.17 53.64 -45.50
N THR A 7 76.69 52.87 -46.42
CA THR A 7 75.28 52.46 -46.43
C THR A 7 75.23 50.94 -46.56
N LEU A 8 75.50 50.21 -45.45
CA LEU A 8 75.22 48.79 -45.38
C LEU A 8 75.04 48.43 -43.88
N SER A 9 73.90 47.86 -43.56
CA SER A 9 73.55 47.22 -42.32
C SER A 9 72.45 47.86 -41.51
N ARG A 10 71.31 48.16 -42.11
CA ARG A 10 70.09 48.47 -41.35
C ARG A 10 68.91 47.57 -41.69
N GLU A 11 69.10 46.64 -42.63
CA GLU A 11 67.98 45.78 -43.09
C GLU A 11 68.03 44.33 -42.59
N LYS A 12 68.93 43.96 -41.66
CA LYS A 12 69.04 42.61 -41.19
C LYS A 12 68.56 42.37 -39.70
N PHE A 13 68.01 43.38 -39.02
CA PHE A 13 67.63 43.24 -37.60
C PHE A 13 66.15 43.39 -37.34
N THR A 14 65.27 43.38 -38.39
CA THR A 14 63.83 43.54 -38.18
C THR A 14 63.00 42.28 -38.50
N ASN A 15 63.61 41.15 -38.86
CA ASN A 15 62.83 40.00 -39.32
C ASN A 15 62.84 38.75 -38.39
N ASP A 16 63.46 38.80 -37.20
CA ASP A 16 63.52 37.62 -36.36
C ASP A 16 62.72 37.69 -35.03
N PHE A 17 61.76 38.64 -34.90
CA PHE A 17 60.90 38.67 -33.71
C PHE A 17 59.42 38.78 -34.11
N ASN A 18 58.98 38.02 -35.12
CA ASN A 18 57.58 37.72 -35.28
C ASN A 18 57.31 36.38 -34.62
N TYR A 19 57.41 36.35 -33.31
CA TYR A 19 56.83 35.28 -32.51
C TYR A 19 55.31 35.38 -32.70
N ASP A 20 54.73 34.41 -33.35
CA ASP A 20 53.33 34.28 -33.65
C ASP A 20 52.56 34.03 -32.34
N THR A 21 52.48 35.06 -31.47
CA THR A 21 51.69 35.05 -30.22
C THR A 21 50.19 35.03 -30.51
N ASN A 22 49.77 35.25 -31.77
CA ASN A 22 48.37 35.19 -32.13
C ASN A 22 47.87 33.78 -32.42
N GLU A 23 48.68 32.86 -32.93
CA GLU A 23 48.24 31.47 -33.19
C GLU A 23 47.96 30.72 -31.88
N GLY A 24 48.72 30.90 -30.81
CA GLY A 24 48.51 30.29 -29.52
C GLY A 24 47.30 30.85 -28.79
N LEU A 25 47.05 32.17 -28.91
CA LEU A 25 45.88 32.84 -28.35
C LEU A 25 44.61 32.48 -29.14
N ASP A 26 44.67 32.28 -30.46
CA ASP A 26 43.54 31.89 -31.26
C ASP A 26 43.14 30.42 -31.03
N LYS A 27 44.13 29.53 -30.87
CA LYS A 27 43.89 28.13 -30.48
C LYS A 27 43.28 28.01 -29.07
N LYS A 28 43.72 28.79 -28.09
CA LYS A 28 43.15 28.84 -26.76
C LYS A 28 41.73 29.39 -26.75
N LYS A 29 41.46 30.46 -27.50
CA LYS A 29 40.11 30.99 -27.66
C LYS A 29 39.16 29.99 -28.33
N LYS A 30 39.58 29.33 -29.43
CA LYS A 30 38.83 28.26 -30.10
C LYS A 30 38.54 27.10 -29.15
N LEU A 31 39.53 26.68 -28.33
CA LEU A 31 39.33 25.63 -27.30
C LEU A 31 38.29 26.04 -26.24
N ILE A 32 38.35 27.31 -25.76
CA ILE A 32 37.38 27.86 -24.80
C ILE A 32 35.97 27.86 -25.39
N PHE A 33 35.79 28.24 -26.66
CA PHE A 33 34.50 28.21 -27.33
C PHE A 33 33.98 26.79 -27.52
N ILE A 34 34.84 25.82 -27.86
CA ILE A 34 34.46 24.41 -28.02
C ILE A 34 34.06 23.83 -26.65
N VAL A 35 34.83 24.05 -25.59
CA VAL A 35 34.52 23.58 -24.25
C VAL A 35 33.25 24.26 -23.72
N GLY A 36 33.12 25.57 -23.89
CA GLY A 36 31.91 26.33 -23.56
C GLY A 36 30.66 25.82 -24.29
N GLY A 37 30.77 25.55 -25.59
CA GLY A 37 29.71 24.96 -26.40
C GLY A 37 29.27 23.56 -25.91
N LEU A 38 30.23 22.70 -25.54
CA LEU A 38 29.95 21.37 -24.98
C LEU A 38 29.27 21.45 -23.62
N VAL A 39 29.68 22.37 -22.75
CA VAL A 39 29.03 22.60 -21.46
C VAL A 39 27.58 23.08 -21.63
N ILE A 40 27.34 24.02 -22.53
CA ILE A 40 25.97 24.50 -22.82
C ILE A 40 25.11 23.36 -23.37
N LEU A 41 25.65 22.54 -24.27
CA LEU A 41 24.94 21.41 -24.85
C LEU A 41 24.63 20.35 -23.82
N ALA A 42 25.55 20.07 -22.87
CA ALA A 42 25.32 19.21 -21.75
C ALA A 42 24.19 19.75 -20.82
N LEU A 43 24.18 21.05 -20.52
CA LEU A 43 23.13 21.69 -19.72
C LEU A 43 21.78 21.64 -20.41
N ILE A 44 21.70 21.80 -21.74
CA ILE A 44 20.45 21.64 -22.51
C ILE A 44 19.94 20.21 -22.45
N VAL A 45 20.81 19.21 -22.60
CA VAL A 45 20.46 17.79 -22.49
C VAL A 45 19.97 17.45 -21.08
N ILE A 46 20.69 17.87 -20.05
CA ILE A 46 20.30 17.68 -18.65
C ILE A 46 18.95 18.37 -18.37
N GLY A 47 18.80 19.62 -18.80
CA GLY A 47 17.54 20.36 -18.67
C GLY A 47 16.38 19.69 -19.40
N GLY A 48 16.61 19.13 -20.59
CA GLY A 48 15.62 18.35 -21.35
C GLY A 48 15.20 17.06 -20.64
N ILE A 49 16.14 16.34 -20.04
CA ILE A 49 15.85 15.14 -19.25
C ILE A 49 15.03 15.49 -17.99
N PHE A 50 15.39 16.57 -17.29
CA PHE A 50 14.64 17.05 -16.13
C PHE A 50 13.22 17.51 -16.49
N ALA A 51 13.05 18.23 -17.58
CA ALA A 51 11.74 18.68 -18.06
C ALA A 51 10.85 17.50 -18.46
N LYS A 52 11.41 16.51 -19.16
CA LYS A 52 10.70 15.28 -19.52
C LYS A 52 10.26 14.48 -18.29
N GLY A 53 11.14 14.35 -17.29
CA GLY A 53 10.81 13.69 -16.02
C GLY A 53 9.66 14.39 -15.27
N LYS A 54 9.67 15.73 -15.20
CA LYS A 54 8.57 16.49 -14.59
C LYS A 54 7.25 16.34 -15.33
N MET A 55 7.26 16.33 -16.67
CA MET A 55 6.05 16.11 -17.47
C MET A 55 5.50 14.70 -17.28
N GLU A 56 6.35 13.69 -17.20
CA GLU A 56 5.93 12.30 -16.94
C GLU A 56 5.27 12.17 -15.55
N ILE A 57 5.90 12.72 -14.50
CA ILE A 57 5.36 12.73 -13.13
C ILE A 57 3.99 13.43 -13.11
N SER A 58 3.87 14.61 -13.73
CA SER A 58 2.61 15.34 -13.81
C SER A 58 1.52 14.56 -14.54
N SER A 59 1.87 13.90 -15.65
CA SER A 59 0.94 13.07 -16.42
C SER A 59 0.45 11.86 -15.61
N LEU A 60 1.36 11.17 -14.90
CA LEU A 60 1.02 10.04 -14.04
C LEU A 60 0.15 10.49 -12.86
N ASN A 61 0.46 11.62 -12.22
CA ASN A 61 -0.37 12.14 -11.14
C ASN A 61 -1.80 12.43 -11.61
N LYS A 62 -1.94 13.12 -12.76
CA LYS A 62 -3.27 13.37 -13.35
C LYS A 62 -4.00 12.08 -13.70
N LYS A 63 -3.29 11.05 -14.18
CA LYS A 63 -3.87 9.74 -14.47
C LYS A 63 -4.37 9.08 -13.17
N ALA A 64 -3.62 9.14 -12.08
CA ALA A 64 -4.05 8.63 -10.77
C ALA A 64 -5.31 9.36 -10.28
N GLU A 65 -5.34 10.69 -10.38
CA GLU A 65 -6.50 11.50 -9.99
C GLU A 65 -7.76 11.12 -10.79
N ASN A 66 -7.63 10.86 -12.09
CA ASN A 66 -8.74 10.36 -12.90
C ASN A 66 -9.28 9.00 -12.40
N PHE A 67 -8.37 8.08 -11.99
CA PHE A 67 -8.80 6.81 -11.40
C PHE A 67 -9.49 7.00 -10.05
N VAL A 68 -9.05 7.96 -9.24
CA VAL A 68 -9.73 8.32 -7.98
C VAL A 68 -11.15 8.83 -8.27
N GLU A 69 -11.32 9.68 -9.29
CA GLU A 69 -12.63 10.24 -9.67
C GLU A 69 -13.62 9.14 -10.08
N ILE A 70 -13.18 8.15 -10.84
CA ILE A 70 -14.02 7.00 -11.22
C ILE A 70 -14.07 5.90 -10.16
N LYS A 71 -13.48 6.12 -8.99
CA LYS A 71 -13.42 5.19 -7.84
C LYS A 71 -12.71 3.85 -8.15
N ASP A 72 -11.78 3.87 -9.06
CA ASP A 72 -10.84 2.79 -9.31
C ASP A 72 -9.58 3.00 -8.44
N TYR A 73 -9.77 2.80 -7.15
CA TYR A 73 -8.75 3.09 -6.15
C TYR A 73 -7.53 2.16 -6.25
N GLU A 74 -7.71 0.95 -6.76
CA GLU A 74 -6.61 0.00 -6.96
C GLU A 74 -5.64 0.50 -8.04
N GLU A 75 -6.15 0.96 -9.18
CA GLU A 75 -5.32 1.51 -10.24
C GLU A 75 -4.69 2.85 -9.82
N ALA A 76 -5.41 3.69 -9.07
CA ALA A 76 -4.85 4.90 -8.49
C ALA A 76 -3.68 4.58 -7.52
N ALA A 77 -3.84 3.58 -6.65
CA ALA A 77 -2.80 3.14 -5.71
C ALA A 77 -1.55 2.65 -6.43
N LYS A 78 -1.70 1.88 -7.50
CA LYS A 78 -0.56 1.42 -8.33
C LYS A 78 0.23 2.60 -8.90
N ILE A 79 -0.47 3.60 -9.45
CA ILE A 79 0.19 4.77 -10.03
C ILE A 79 0.88 5.61 -8.94
N TYR A 80 0.26 5.81 -7.78
CA TYR A 80 0.91 6.52 -6.67
C TYR A 80 2.12 5.75 -6.13
N SER A 81 2.09 4.41 -6.14
CA SER A 81 3.26 3.59 -5.82
C SER A 81 4.40 3.80 -6.80
N ASP A 82 4.10 3.86 -8.11
CA ASP A 82 5.09 4.12 -9.16
C ASP A 82 5.68 5.54 -9.03
N LEU A 83 4.84 6.53 -8.75
CA LEU A 83 5.26 7.90 -8.49
C LEU A 83 6.18 7.99 -7.27
N TYR A 84 5.86 7.31 -6.18
CA TYR A 84 6.73 7.23 -5.01
C TYR A 84 8.08 6.57 -5.34
N THR A 85 8.07 5.49 -6.09
CA THR A 85 9.30 4.79 -6.51
C THR A 85 10.19 5.68 -7.38
N LYS A 86 9.59 6.49 -8.27
CA LYS A 86 10.31 7.40 -9.17
C LYS A 86 10.85 8.65 -8.48
N THR A 87 10.12 9.17 -7.49
CA THR A 87 10.41 10.50 -6.91
C THR A 87 10.99 10.44 -5.50
N GLY A 88 10.72 9.36 -4.75
CA GLY A 88 10.98 9.27 -3.31
C GLY A 88 10.07 10.17 -2.46
N ASP A 89 9.07 10.84 -3.06
CA ASP A 89 8.21 11.79 -2.38
C ASP A 89 7.18 11.06 -1.50
N VAL A 90 7.26 11.30 -0.20
CA VAL A 90 6.40 10.67 0.81
C VAL A 90 4.91 11.03 0.66
N GLU A 91 4.60 12.12 -0.04
CA GLU A 91 3.21 12.47 -0.35
C GLU A 91 2.55 11.39 -1.21
N TYR A 92 3.25 10.86 -2.23
CA TYR A 92 2.72 9.77 -3.05
C TYR A 92 2.55 8.46 -2.28
N LYS A 93 3.43 8.19 -1.32
CA LYS A 93 3.25 7.06 -0.39
C LYS A 93 1.98 7.22 0.45
N SER A 94 1.72 8.42 0.94
CA SER A 94 0.51 8.73 1.71
C SER A 94 -0.74 8.57 0.84
N LYS A 95 -0.74 9.12 -0.38
CA LYS A 95 -1.84 8.97 -1.36
C LYS A 95 -2.09 7.50 -1.69
N LYS A 96 -1.03 6.71 -1.93
CA LYS A 96 -1.14 5.27 -2.16
C LYS A 96 -1.84 4.57 -0.98
N ASN A 97 -1.42 4.82 0.25
CA ASN A 97 -2.03 4.20 1.43
C ASN A 97 -3.51 4.61 1.59
N GLN A 98 -3.86 5.86 1.27
CA GLN A 98 -5.25 6.31 1.28
C GLN A 98 -6.08 5.57 0.22
N MET A 99 -5.53 5.36 -0.98
CA MET A 99 -6.22 4.60 -2.03
C MET A 99 -6.42 3.13 -1.65
N ASP A 100 -5.45 2.49 -1.00
CA ASP A 100 -5.59 1.13 -0.49
C ASP A 100 -6.76 1.03 0.51
N ILE A 101 -6.86 1.96 1.45
CA ILE A 101 -7.99 2.04 2.41
C ILE A 101 -9.33 2.21 1.67
N MET A 102 -9.38 3.08 0.66
CA MET A 102 -10.62 3.32 -0.11
C MET A 102 -11.00 2.12 -0.96
N ALA A 103 -10.04 1.39 -1.52
CA ALA A 103 -10.28 0.15 -2.27
C ALA A 103 -10.86 -0.94 -1.37
N GLU A 104 -10.25 -1.16 -0.20
CA GLU A 104 -10.74 -2.12 0.80
C GLU A 104 -12.15 -1.73 1.30
N THR A 105 -12.35 -0.45 1.62
CA THR A 105 -13.65 0.07 2.03
C THR A 105 -14.73 -0.21 0.99
N LYS A 106 -14.44 0.06 -0.29
CA LYS A 106 -15.38 -0.20 -1.39
C LYS A 106 -15.72 -1.68 -1.47
N THR A 107 -14.72 -2.55 -1.42
CA THR A 107 -14.89 -4.00 -1.46
C THR A 107 -15.75 -4.48 -0.29
N ASN A 108 -15.44 -4.06 0.94
CA ASN A 108 -16.20 -4.43 2.12
C ASN A 108 -17.65 -3.92 2.08
N MET A 109 -17.88 -2.72 1.57
CA MET A 109 -19.23 -2.16 1.38
C MET A 109 -20.05 -2.94 0.37
N ASP A 110 -19.45 -3.33 -0.76
CA ASP A 110 -20.15 -4.05 -1.84
C ASP A 110 -20.43 -5.51 -1.41
N GLU A 111 -19.48 -6.17 -0.75
CA GLU A 111 -19.67 -7.52 -0.22
C GLU A 111 -20.70 -7.54 0.92
N ALA A 112 -20.68 -6.56 1.83
CA ALA A 112 -21.66 -6.45 2.89
C ALA A 112 -23.09 -6.32 2.34
N LYS A 113 -23.29 -5.50 1.30
CA LYS A 113 -24.59 -5.39 0.62
C LYS A 113 -25.05 -6.70 -0.02
N ASN A 114 -24.13 -7.44 -0.62
CA ASN A 114 -24.43 -8.75 -1.19
C ASN A 114 -24.87 -9.74 -0.10
N LEU A 115 -24.16 -9.77 1.03
CA LEU A 115 -24.52 -10.59 2.19
C LEU A 115 -25.90 -10.20 2.78
N GLU A 116 -26.21 -8.91 2.84
CA GLU A 116 -27.55 -8.45 3.23
C GLU A 116 -28.66 -9.05 2.34
N GLN A 117 -28.46 -9.01 1.02
CA GLN A 117 -29.42 -9.56 0.05
C GLN A 117 -29.61 -11.07 0.22
N GLN A 118 -28.57 -11.77 0.70
CA GLN A 118 -28.64 -13.20 1.01
C GLN A 118 -29.22 -13.49 2.41
N GLY A 119 -29.55 -12.46 3.18
CA GLY A 119 -30.01 -12.60 4.57
C GLY A 119 -28.90 -12.96 5.56
N GLU A 120 -27.61 -12.84 5.16
CA GLU A 120 -26.45 -13.11 6.00
C GLU A 120 -26.07 -11.87 6.82
N TYR A 121 -27.02 -11.35 7.60
CA TYR A 121 -26.95 -10.05 8.27
C TYR A 121 -25.76 -9.91 9.23
N VAL A 122 -25.41 -10.96 9.96
CA VAL A 122 -24.29 -10.92 10.91
C VAL A 122 -22.97 -10.77 10.20
N LYS A 123 -22.77 -11.48 9.08
CA LYS A 123 -21.59 -11.35 8.24
C LYS A 123 -21.49 -9.97 7.59
N ALA A 124 -22.63 -9.43 7.13
CA ALA A 124 -22.69 -8.06 6.59
C ALA A 124 -22.28 -7.03 7.65
N ILE A 125 -22.79 -7.15 8.89
CA ILE A 125 -22.41 -6.30 10.02
C ILE A 125 -20.89 -6.40 10.31
N ALA A 126 -20.32 -7.60 10.25
CA ALA A 126 -18.89 -7.80 10.44
C ALA A 126 -18.05 -7.00 9.41
N LEU A 127 -18.45 -7.00 8.14
CA LEU A 127 -17.78 -6.21 7.09
C LEU A 127 -17.99 -4.71 7.26
N TYR A 128 -19.21 -4.26 7.59
CA TYR A 128 -19.45 -2.84 7.87
C TYR A 128 -18.63 -2.31 9.04
N LYS A 129 -18.36 -3.12 10.04
CA LYS A 129 -17.51 -2.74 11.18
C LYS A 129 -16.02 -2.62 10.83
N GLN A 130 -15.60 -3.14 9.68
CA GLN A 130 -14.23 -2.99 9.17
C GLN A 130 -14.01 -1.67 8.44
N ILE A 131 -15.06 -0.91 8.15
CA ILE A 131 -14.94 0.39 7.49
C ILE A 131 -14.27 1.38 8.45
N PRO A 132 -13.11 1.94 8.08
CA PRO A 132 -12.34 2.79 8.97
C PRO A 132 -12.97 4.18 9.12
N ALA A 133 -12.81 4.79 10.29
CA ALA A 133 -13.37 6.10 10.61
C ALA A 133 -12.74 7.25 9.79
N GLU A 134 -11.58 7.03 9.20
CA GLU A 134 -10.89 7.93 8.28
C GLU A 134 -11.70 8.18 7.01
N ASP A 135 -12.43 7.16 6.52
CA ASP A 135 -13.42 7.30 5.43
C ASP A 135 -14.78 7.69 6.01
N LYS A 136 -14.90 8.95 6.40
CA LYS A 136 -16.08 9.49 7.13
C LYS A 136 -17.42 9.17 6.48
N ASP A 137 -17.48 9.27 5.15
CA ASP A 137 -18.73 9.08 4.40
C ASP A 137 -19.19 7.62 4.40
N ASN A 138 -18.27 6.69 4.13
CA ASN A 138 -18.58 5.26 4.13
C ASN A 138 -18.72 4.73 5.56
N TYR A 139 -17.94 5.22 6.51
CA TYR A 139 -18.10 4.90 7.94
C TYR A 139 -19.49 5.24 8.45
N LYS A 140 -20.00 6.45 8.11
CA LYS A 140 -21.34 6.85 8.47
C LYS A 140 -22.40 5.95 7.83
N LYS A 141 -22.27 5.66 6.53
CA LYS A 141 -23.20 4.75 5.83
C LYS A 141 -23.17 3.35 6.43
N ALA A 142 -21.99 2.81 6.73
CA ALA A 142 -21.83 1.51 7.39
C ALA A 142 -22.49 1.48 8.77
N SER A 143 -22.29 2.53 9.58
CA SER A 143 -22.91 2.66 10.90
C SER A 143 -24.44 2.71 10.81
N ASP A 144 -24.98 3.47 9.86
CA ASP A 144 -26.43 3.55 9.62
C ASP A 144 -26.98 2.17 9.19
N ARG A 145 -26.24 1.43 8.34
CA ARG A 145 -26.64 0.06 7.92
C ARG A 145 -26.59 -0.93 9.08
N ILE A 146 -25.53 -0.91 9.89
CA ILE A 146 -25.46 -1.74 11.11
C ILE A 146 -26.67 -1.51 12.00
N ASN A 147 -27.05 -0.25 12.22
CA ASN A 147 -28.22 0.07 13.04
C ASN A 147 -29.53 -0.46 12.45
N SER A 148 -29.69 -0.39 11.13
CA SER A 148 -30.84 -0.96 10.43
C SER A 148 -30.91 -2.48 10.55
N LEU A 149 -29.77 -3.18 10.39
CA LEU A 149 -29.70 -4.63 10.38
C LEU A 149 -29.92 -5.29 11.76
N LYS A 150 -29.80 -4.54 12.87
CA LYS A 150 -30.08 -5.04 14.23
C LYS A 150 -31.48 -5.68 14.31
N SER A 151 -32.49 -5.01 13.77
CA SER A 151 -33.86 -5.52 13.77
C SER A 151 -34.02 -6.79 12.93
N ASP A 152 -33.29 -6.87 11.81
CA ASP A 152 -33.39 -8.01 10.89
C ASP A 152 -32.73 -9.25 11.47
N VAL A 153 -31.61 -9.09 12.20
CA VAL A 153 -31.00 -10.20 12.98
C VAL A 153 -31.95 -10.74 14.02
N VAL A 154 -32.59 -9.85 14.82
CA VAL A 154 -33.56 -10.25 15.84
C VAL A 154 -34.78 -10.97 15.22
N LYS A 155 -35.31 -10.47 14.11
CA LYS A 155 -36.38 -11.11 13.35
C LYS A 155 -35.97 -12.51 12.86
N LYS A 156 -34.77 -12.64 12.26
CA LYS A 156 -34.26 -13.93 11.79
C LYS A 156 -34.10 -14.93 12.94
N ALA A 157 -33.57 -14.46 14.09
CA ALA A 157 -33.49 -15.30 15.29
C ALA A 157 -34.88 -15.74 15.80
N SER A 158 -35.85 -14.82 15.83
CA SER A 158 -37.22 -15.14 16.23
C SER A 158 -37.86 -16.17 15.29
N ALA A 159 -37.67 -16.06 13.99
CA ALA A 159 -38.14 -17.05 13.01
C ALA A 159 -37.56 -18.44 13.23
N PHE A 160 -36.27 -18.54 13.63
CA PHE A 160 -35.67 -19.82 14.03
C PHE A 160 -36.34 -20.39 15.31
N ILE A 161 -36.66 -19.54 16.27
CA ILE A 161 -37.33 -19.96 17.52
C ILE A 161 -38.75 -20.47 17.19
N ASP A 162 -39.50 -19.74 16.39
CA ASP A 162 -40.86 -20.09 16.00
C ASP A 162 -40.94 -21.41 15.22
N SER A 163 -39.88 -21.73 14.48
CA SER A 163 -39.72 -23.01 13.79
C SER A 163 -39.16 -24.15 14.68
N GLY A 164 -38.93 -23.90 15.95
CA GLY A 164 -38.31 -24.87 16.88
C GLY A 164 -36.80 -25.02 16.76
N ASN A 165 -36.15 -24.27 15.89
CA ASN A 165 -34.70 -24.34 15.68
C ASN A 165 -33.94 -23.41 16.64
N THR A 166 -34.06 -23.68 17.95
CA THR A 166 -33.40 -22.87 18.99
C THR A 166 -31.89 -22.89 18.95
N ALA A 167 -31.28 -23.95 18.41
CA ALA A 167 -29.83 -24.04 18.23
C ALA A 167 -29.32 -23.01 17.22
N SER A 168 -29.99 -22.89 16.06
CA SER A 168 -29.65 -21.87 15.06
C SER A 168 -29.88 -20.45 15.57
N ALA A 169 -30.96 -20.21 16.33
CA ALA A 169 -31.21 -18.93 16.97
C ALA A 169 -30.09 -18.57 17.96
N SER A 170 -29.69 -19.52 18.81
CA SER A 170 -28.63 -19.32 19.80
C SER A 170 -27.28 -19.01 19.13
N SER A 171 -26.92 -19.76 18.07
CA SER A 171 -25.68 -19.51 17.32
C SER A 171 -25.67 -18.13 16.66
N LEU A 172 -26.75 -17.77 15.94
CA LEU A 172 -26.90 -16.47 15.29
C LEU A 172 -26.78 -15.31 16.29
N LEU A 173 -27.46 -15.41 17.43
CA LEU A 173 -27.46 -14.38 18.46
C LEU A 173 -26.11 -14.28 19.17
N SER A 174 -25.43 -15.40 19.42
CA SER A 174 -24.08 -15.42 20.00
C SER A 174 -23.08 -14.69 19.10
N GLU A 175 -23.05 -15.04 17.81
CA GLU A 175 -22.18 -14.41 16.81
C GLU A 175 -22.49 -12.90 16.67
N TYR A 176 -23.75 -12.55 16.60
CA TYR A 176 -24.18 -11.14 16.52
C TYR A 176 -23.79 -10.33 17.76
N LEU A 177 -23.99 -10.86 18.97
CA LEU A 177 -23.64 -10.19 20.21
C LEU A 177 -22.12 -10.00 20.39
N GLY A 178 -21.32 -10.86 19.77
CA GLY A 178 -19.89 -10.65 19.64
C GLY A 178 -19.53 -9.38 18.84
N LEU A 179 -20.35 -9.02 17.84
CA LEU A 179 -20.19 -7.80 17.05
C LEU A 179 -20.86 -6.58 17.69
N VAL A 180 -22.01 -6.76 18.30
CA VAL A 180 -22.88 -5.70 18.84
C VAL A 180 -23.28 -6.07 20.29
N PRO A 181 -22.33 -5.99 21.23
CA PRO A 181 -22.50 -6.49 22.61
C PRO A 181 -23.60 -5.75 23.41
N ASP A 182 -23.89 -4.52 23.03
CA ASP A 182 -24.82 -3.64 23.75
C ASP A 182 -26.27 -3.76 23.26
N ASP A 183 -26.58 -4.67 22.31
CA ASP A 183 -27.95 -4.89 21.85
C ASP A 183 -28.74 -5.68 22.88
N LYS A 184 -29.52 -4.94 23.66
CA LYS A 184 -30.32 -5.51 24.76
C LYS A 184 -31.38 -6.49 24.25
N SER A 185 -32.02 -6.20 23.12
CA SER A 185 -33.07 -7.05 22.54
C SER A 185 -32.50 -8.41 22.13
N ALA A 186 -31.37 -8.42 21.47
CA ALA A 186 -30.66 -9.65 21.10
C ALA A 186 -30.16 -10.41 22.33
N SER A 187 -29.64 -9.71 23.34
CA SER A 187 -29.16 -10.29 24.58
C SER A 187 -30.29 -10.99 25.35
N ASP A 188 -31.46 -10.33 25.47
CA ASP A 188 -32.63 -10.91 26.18
C ASP A 188 -33.17 -12.12 25.41
N LEU A 189 -33.20 -12.06 24.08
CA LEU A 189 -33.62 -13.19 23.24
C LEU A 189 -32.62 -14.36 23.36
N TYR A 190 -31.33 -14.08 23.39
CA TYR A 190 -30.26 -15.08 23.57
C TYR A 190 -30.38 -15.80 24.92
N LYS A 191 -30.61 -15.07 26.03
CA LYS A 191 -30.88 -15.66 27.35
C LYS A 191 -32.06 -16.61 27.29
N LYS A 192 -33.17 -16.19 26.70
CA LYS A 192 -34.40 -17.00 26.60
C LYS A 192 -34.18 -18.32 25.87
N VAL A 193 -33.38 -18.34 24.79
CA VAL A 193 -33.17 -19.57 24.00
C VAL A 193 -32.04 -20.43 24.47
N SER A 194 -31.03 -19.85 25.13
CA SER A 194 -29.86 -20.57 25.62
C SER A 194 -30.00 -21.04 27.06
N GLY A 195 -30.96 -20.52 27.83
CA GLY A 195 -31.13 -20.78 29.27
C GLY A 195 -30.00 -20.19 30.13
N LYS A 196 -29.16 -19.30 29.58
CA LYS A 196 -27.98 -18.72 30.26
C LYS A 196 -28.36 -17.51 31.11
N THR A 197 -27.60 -17.34 32.18
CA THR A 197 -27.68 -16.17 33.07
C THR A 197 -26.98 -14.96 32.45
N ASP A 198 -27.23 -13.76 33.01
CA ASP A 198 -26.54 -12.53 32.55
C ASP A 198 -25.00 -12.62 32.63
N ALA A 199 -24.48 -13.29 33.64
CA ALA A 199 -23.04 -13.49 33.81
C ALA A 199 -22.45 -14.41 32.72
N GLU A 200 -23.14 -15.50 32.39
CA GLU A 200 -22.74 -16.44 31.34
C GLU A 200 -22.85 -15.80 29.94
N VAL A 201 -23.90 -14.99 29.70
CA VAL A 201 -24.04 -14.24 28.44
C VAL A 201 -22.89 -13.24 28.30
N LYS A 202 -22.52 -12.52 29.35
CA LYS A 202 -21.34 -11.64 29.34
C LYS A 202 -20.04 -12.39 29.01
N GLN A 203 -19.86 -13.59 29.55
CA GLN A 203 -18.69 -14.42 29.23
C GLN A 203 -18.66 -14.85 27.78
N VAL A 204 -19.81 -15.22 27.20
CA VAL A 204 -19.94 -15.57 25.78
C VAL A 204 -19.61 -14.37 24.93
N ILE A 205 -20.24 -13.22 25.20
CA ILE A 205 -19.96 -11.97 24.49
C ILE A 205 -18.46 -11.62 24.55
N THR A 206 -17.85 -11.69 25.74
CA THR A 206 -16.43 -11.39 25.90
C THR A 206 -15.56 -12.37 25.09
N ARG A 207 -15.90 -13.66 25.06
CA ARG A 207 -15.18 -14.66 24.27
C ARG A 207 -15.34 -14.41 22.78
N GLU A 208 -16.55 -14.12 22.32
CA GLU A 208 -16.80 -13.80 20.90
C GLU A 208 -16.11 -12.50 20.48
N VAL A 209 -16.18 -11.44 21.29
CA VAL A 209 -15.46 -10.17 21.04
C VAL A 209 -13.94 -10.39 20.93
N THR A 210 -13.35 -11.24 21.79
CA THR A 210 -11.91 -11.55 21.73
C THR A 210 -11.54 -12.49 20.59
N SER A 211 -12.49 -13.28 20.07
CA SER A 211 -12.27 -14.18 18.93
C SER A 211 -12.61 -13.56 17.57
N GLN A 212 -13.16 -12.35 17.57
CA GLN A 212 -13.63 -11.69 16.34
C GLN A 212 -12.52 -11.09 15.47
N PRO A 213 -12.68 -11.13 14.11
CA PRO A 213 -11.67 -10.67 13.18
C PRO A 213 -11.28 -9.17 13.28
N SER A 214 -12.16 -8.31 13.83
CA SER A 214 -11.94 -6.85 13.76
C SER A 214 -10.84 -6.34 14.70
N SER A 215 -10.72 -6.85 15.93
CA SER A 215 -9.60 -6.54 16.83
C SER A 215 -8.31 -7.22 16.33
N ASN A 216 -8.44 -8.40 15.75
CA ASN A 216 -7.34 -9.15 15.20
C ASN A 216 -6.85 -8.58 13.84
N LEU A 217 -7.74 -7.96 13.04
CA LEU A 217 -7.33 -7.31 11.79
C LEU A 217 -6.51 -6.05 12.06
N SER A 218 -6.87 -5.25 13.07
CA SER A 218 -6.05 -4.11 13.52
C SER A 218 -4.67 -4.58 14.01
N ALA A 219 -4.61 -5.68 14.77
CA ALA A 219 -3.36 -6.29 15.20
C ALA A 219 -2.56 -6.87 14.01
N ALA A 220 -3.24 -7.50 13.04
CA ALA A 220 -2.61 -7.99 11.82
C ALA A 220 -2.03 -6.86 10.98
N ASN A 221 -2.75 -5.75 10.83
CA ASN A 221 -2.26 -4.55 10.13
C ASN A 221 -1.08 -3.90 10.86
N ALA A 222 -1.12 -3.81 12.20
CA ALA A 222 -0.01 -3.30 12.99
C ALA A 222 1.24 -4.19 12.82
N THR A 223 1.07 -5.51 12.85
CA THR A 223 2.18 -6.45 12.60
C THR A 223 2.67 -6.35 11.16
N ALA A 224 1.79 -6.32 10.16
CA ALA A 224 2.15 -6.15 8.75
C ALA A 224 3.02 -4.88 8.55
N ASN A 225 2.65 -3.78 9.19
CA ASN A 225 3.42 -2.54 9.16
C ASN A 225 4.77 -2.66 9.87
N SER A 226 4.85 -3.40 10.98
CA SER A 226 6.10 -3.55 11.75
C SER A 226 7.13 -4.45 11.05
N ILE A 227 6.70 -5.45 10.28
CA ILE A 227 7.57 -6.38 9.57
C ILE A 227 7.96 -5.92 8.17
N ARG A 228 7.28 -4.94 7.61
CA ARG A 228 7.64 -4.35 6.32
C ARG A 228 9.01 -3.69 6.39
N ASN A 229 9.83 -3.90 5.37
CA ASN A 229 11.22 -3.44 5.29
C ASN A 229 12.11 -4.02 6.42
N SER A 230 11.90 -5.28 6.78
CA SER A 230 12.70 -5.97 7.80
C SER A 230 13.13 -7.37 7.34
N TYR A 231 14.18 -7.87 7.96
CA TYR A 231 14.58 -9.27 7.81
C TYR A 231 13.74 -10.17 8.71
N GLN A 232 13.32 -11.33 8.19
CA GLN A 232 12.57 -12.36 8.89
C GLN A 232 13.21 -13.71 8.62
N TYR A 233 12.96 -14.69 9.50
CA TYR A 233 13.51 -16.04 9.38
C TYR A 233 12.38 -17.05 9.22
N VAL A 234 12.58 -18.06 8.35
CA VAL A 234 11.67 -19.19 8.22
C VAL A 234 11.73 -20.04 9.48
N THR A 235 10.60 -20.19 10.16
CA THR A 235 10.45 -21.02 11.39
C THR A 235 9.77 -22.36 11.11
N ALA A 236 8.99 -22.45 10.05
CA ALA A 236 8.40 -23.71 9.57
C ALA A 236 9.49 -24.64 8.98
N GLY A 237 9.29 -25.94 9.06
CA GLY A 237 10.19 -26.91 8.40
C GLY A 237 10.35 -26.62 6.92
N GLU A 238 9.23 -26.37 6.26
CA GLU A 238 9.14 -25.95 4.85
C GLU A 238 8.13 -24.81 4.71
N ALA A 239 8.41 -23.86 3.84
CA ALA A 239 7.56 -22.70 3.56
C ALA A 239 7.47 -22.45 2.05
N ASN A 240 6.27 -22.54 1.48
CA ASN A 240 6.05 -22.25 0.08
C ASN A 240 6.10 -20.75 -0.20
N VAL A 241 6.94 -20.34 -1.13
CA VAL A 241 6.90 -19.03 -1.78
C VAL A 241 5.95 -19.13 -2.98
N ARG A 242 5.02 -18.20 -3.09
CA ARG A 242 3.95 -18.23 -4.09
C ARG A 242 4.03 -17.06 -5.04
N SER A 243 3.45 -17.21 -6.23
CA SER A 243 3.39 -16.14 -7.24
C SER A 243 2.53 -14.92 -6.81
N GLY A 244 1.61 -15.11 -5.85
CA GLY A 244 0.74 -14.07 -5.33
C GLY A 244 0.39 -14.27 -3.85
N PRO A 245 -0.23 -13.26 -3.20
CA PRO A 245 -0.56 -13.28 -1.77
C PRO A 245 -1.84 -14.09 -1.49
N SER A 246 -1.86 -15.36 -1.87
CA SER A 246 -2.98 -16.28 -1.64
C SER A 246 -2.52 -17.72 -1.56
N LYS A 247 -3.25 -18.55 -0.78
CA LYS A 247 -3.05 -20.01 -0.76
C LYS A 247 -3.33 -20.68 -2.10
N SER A 248 -4.18 -20.10 -2.93
CA SER A 248 -4.51 -20.58 -4.26
C SER A 248 -3.47 -20.22 -5.33
N SER A 249 -2.57 -19.26 -5.03
CA SER A 249 -1.47 -18.90 -5.94
C SER A 249 -0.47 -20.04 -6.06
N SER A 250 0.09 -20.22 -7.27
CA SER A 250 1.06 -21.28 -7.56
C SER A 250 2.30 -21.16 -6.69
N SER A 251 2.80 -22.27 -6.16
CA SER A 251 4.11 -22.32 -5.49
C SER A 251 5.22 -22.15 -6.54
N VAL A 252 6.13 -21.21 -6.31
CA VAL A 252 7.26 -20.90 -7.20
C VAL A 252 8.58 -21.44 -6.67
N ARG A 253 8.71 -21.58 -5.35
CA ARG A 253 9.84 -22.23 -4.66
C ARG A 253 9.48 -22.59 -3.23
N VAL A 254 10.31 -23.37 -2.57
CA VAL A 254 10.22 -23.71 -1.15
C VAL A 254 11.44 -23.14 -0.44
N LEU A 255 11.23 -22.59 0.75
CA LEU A 255 12.25 -22.18 1.70
C LEU A 255 12.22 -23.12 2.91
N TYR A 256 13.35 -23.29 3.57
CA TYR A 256 13.52 -24.19 4.70
C TYR A 256 13.80 -23.42 6.00
N LYS A 257 13.58 -24.10 7.11
CA LYS A 257 13.81 -23.53 8.44
C LYS A 257 15.20 -22.93 8.59
N GLY A 258 15.26 -21.70 9.06
CA GLY A 258 16.50 -20.94 9.28
C GLY A 258 16.90 -20.05 8.12
N GLU A 259 16.26 -20.17 6.95
CA GLU A 259 16.53 -19.25 5.84
C GLU A 259 16.02 -17.85 6.16
N GLU A 260 16.85 -16.85 5.86
CA GLU A 260 16.54 -15.43 6.04
C GLU A 260 15.88 -14.86 4.78
N VAL A 261 14.87 -14.03 4.97
CA VAL A 261 14.16 -13.32 3.90
C VAL A 261 13.99 -11.86 4.25
N TYR A 262 14.13 -10.97 3.27
CA TYR A 262 13.80 -9.56 3.44
C TYR A 262 12.36 -9.32 2.98
N VAL A 263 11.54 -8.70 3.82
CA VAL A 263 10.13 -8.39 3.54
C VAL A 263 10.05 -7.00 2.94
N TYR A 264 9.81 -6.91 1.64
CA TYR A 264 9.66 -5.64 0.93
C TYR A 264 8.29 -5.00 1.13
N ASP A 265 7.25 -5.84 1.22
CA ASP A 265 5.86 -5.39 1.36
C ASP A 265 5.03 -6.47 2.06
N THR A 266 3.82 -6.10 2.48
CA THR A 266 2.91 -6.99 3.20
C THR A 266 1.49 -6.83 2.67
N TYR A 267 0.75 -7.95 2.65
CA TYR A 267 -0.67 -7.98 2.34
C TYR A 267 -1.41 -8.74 3.44
N VAL A 268 -2.37 -8.10 4.07
CA VAL A 268 -3.21 -8.71 5.12
C VAL A 268 -4.43 -9.33 4.45
N GLU A 269 -4.41 -10.65 4.28
CA GLU A 269 -5.53 -11.41 3.72
C GLU A 269 -6.67 -11.56 4.75
N SER A 270 -6.31 -11.69 6.03
CA SER A 270 -7.27 -11.80 7.14
C SER A 270 -6.58 -11.52 8.48
N ALA A 271 -7.38 -11.44 9.54
CA ALA A 271 -6.87 -11.28 10.90
C ALA A 271 -5.85 -12.34 11.35
N ILE A 272 -5.82 -13.49 10.71
CA ILE A 272 -4.92 -14.61 11.04
C ILE A 272 -3.92 -14.91 9.91
N ARG A 273 -3.87 -14.08 8.87
CA ARG A 273 -2.97 -14.31 7.73
C ARG A 273 -2.46 -13.02 7.13
N ILE A 274 -1.16 -12.88 7.21
CA ILE A 274 -0.38 -11.86 6.50
C ILE A 274 0.47 -12.55 5.46
N TRP A 275 0.51 -12.03 4.26
CA TRP A 275 1.45 -12.38 3.22
C TRP A 275 2.59 -11.37 3.19
N CYS A 276 3.81 -11.86 3.14
CA CYS A 276 5.03 -11.07 3.04
C CYS A 276 5.59 -11.18 1.63
N LYS A 277 5.76 -10.06 0.96
CA LYS A 277 6.46 -9.99 -0.32
C LYS A 277 7.96 -10.06 -0.07
N ILE A 278 8.57 -11.08 -0.63
CA ILE A 278 10.01 -11.32 -0.57
C ILE A 278 10.57 -11.45 -1.98
N ASP A 279 11.87 -11.61 -2.11
CA ASP A 279 12.47 -11.90 -3.40
C ASP A 279 11.88 -13.18 -4.01
N GLY A 280 11.43 -13.06 -5.27
CA GLY A 280 10.84 -14.16 -6.04
C GLY A 280 9.37 -14.48 -5.71
N GLY A 281 8.68 -13.77 -4.81
CA GLY A 281 7.24 -14.03 -4.60
C GLY A 281 6.70 -13.64 -3.22
N TRP A 282 5.69 -14.38 -2.76
CA TRP A 282 4.98 -14.14 -1.53
C TRP A 282 5.05 -15.34 -0.59
N ILE A 283 5.31 -15.09 0.67
CA ILE A 283 5.37 -16.10 1.74
C ILE A 283 4.40 -15.74 2.86
N SER A 284 3.78 -16.73 3.49
CA SER A 284 2.90 -16.49 4.64
C SER A 284 3.73 -16.15 5.88
N TYR A 285 3.38 -15.05 6.57
CA TYR A 285 4.02 -14.68 7.84
C TYR A 285 3.94 -15.78 8.91
N ASN A 286 2.90 -16.62 8.86
CA ASN A 286 2.76 -17.76 9.78
C ASN A 286 3.88 -18.81 9.65
N THR A 287 4.64 -18.78 8.56
CA THR A 287 5.82 -19.64 8.35
C THR A 287 7.14 -18.95 8.69
N LEU A 288 7.08 -17.68 9.05
CA LEU A 288 8.19 -16.85 9.49
C LEU A 288 8.20 -16.76 11.04
N ASN A 289 8.80 -15.73 11.60
CA ASN A 289 8.95 -15.51 13.05
C ASN A 289 7.63 -15.38 13.82
N GLY A 290 6.51 -15.20 13.12
CA GLY A 290 5.22 -14.88 13.72
C GLY A 290 4.21 -16.03 13.66
N ASN A 291 3.61 -16.33 14.79
CA ASN A 291 2.38 -17.11 14.89
C ASN A 291 1.22 -16.16 15.17
N PHE A 292 0.39 -15.89 14.15
CA PHE A 292 -0.97 -15.46 14.36
C PHE A 292 -1.83 -16.70 14.63
N ARG A 293 -2.15 -16.94 15.86
CA ARG A 293 -3.17 -17.88 16.31
C ARG A 293 -4.21 -17.14 17.13
#